data_8a58e2051d739193d3e4ce748397d1ea
#
_entry.id   8a58e2051d739193d3e4ce748397d1ea
#
_cell.length_a   1.000
_cell.length_b   1.000
_cell.length_c   1.000
_cell.angle_alpha   90.00
_cell.angle_beta   90.00
_cell.angle_gamma   90.00
#
_symmetry.space_group_name_H-M   'P 1'
#
loop_
_entity.id
_entity.type
_entity.pdbx_description
1 polymer ?
#
loop_
_entity_poly.entity_id
_entity_poly.type
_entity_poly.pdbx_seq_one_letter_code
_entity_poly.pdbx_strand_id
1 'polypeptide(L)'
;MTECQSSKIVTYVVFLFTISIIGISILSVIFPAMIIANTYEFELDLNPFEMSPWFLPIFLSTTSVIVFGYLYYRQKLPSLLTSKINFILTFEISKKLAIIIGTSILVIYVGLTIPELFIDESDQWPDYKVLEAALDIWPSTDSFSVYVKEQNTRYVRMFLLDVSQEIFQNIKLLPFLASISSIIFTALITTQLAKRRLAGIIAMIILLQSVTFTDFDTVAVYENFWVLFYLISLYSINKRWWHSSPINFILSIFSKAFIATYFWMNFFYIYRAEVSTRIKLS
;
A
#
# COMPACT_ATOMS: atom_id res chain seq x y z
N MET A 1 3.35 26.65 -23.24
CA MET A 1 4.10 25.46 -22.82
C MET A 1 3.53 24.28 -23.57
N THR A 2 4.35 23.60 -24.34
CA THR A 2 3.91 22.43 -25.13
C THR A 2 3.58 21.26 -24.19
N GLU A 3 2.58 20.46 -24.48
CA GLU A 3 2.14 19.30 -23.67
C GLU A 3 3.30 18.37 -23.28
N CYS A 4 4.31 18.26 -24.11
CA CYS A 4 5.51 17.45 -23.88
C CYS A 4 6.40 17.98 -22.73
N GLN A 5 6.43 19.31 -22.52
CA GLN A 5 7.28 19.94 -21.49
C GLN A 5 6.61 19.86 -20.09
N SER A 6 5.30 20.03 -20.06
CA SER A 6 4.48 19.85 -18.84
C SER A 6 4.54 18.39 -18.35
N SER A 7 4.49 17.41 -19.26
CA SER A 7 4.63 15.97 -18.93
C SER A 7 5.97 15.63 -18.25
N LYS A 8 7.07 16.24 -18.66
CA LYS A 8 8.39 16.02 -18.05
C LYS A 8 8.45 16.54 -16.61
N ILE A 9 7.91 17.74 -16.36
CA ILE A 9 7.92 18.35 -15.02
C ILE A 9 7.15 17.47 -14.04
N VAL A 10 5.94 17.01 -14.39
CA VAL A 10 5.15 16.13 -13.53
C VAL A 10 5.87 14.81 -13.26
N THR A 11 6.51 14.24 -14.28
CA THR A 11 7.32 13.01 -14.12
C THR A 11 8.47 13.23 -13.13
N TYR A 12 9.17 14.36 -13.20
CA TYR A 12 10.23 14.70 -12.26
C TYR A 12 9.72 14.89 -10.84
N VAL A 13 8.61 15.58 -10.66
CA VAL A 13 8.01 15.80 -9.32
C VAL A 13 7.64 14.47 -8.68
N VAL A 14 6.96 13.59 -9.42
CA VAL A 14 6.59 12.25 -8.90
C VAL A 14 7.82 11.41 -8.62
N PHE A 15 8.82 11.45 -9.48
CA PHE A 15 10.08 10.75 -9.28
C PHE A 15 10.78 11.21 -8.00
N LEU A 16 10.92 12.52 -7.79
CA LEU A 16 11.52 13.09 -6.58
C LEU A 16 10.72 12.72 -5.33
N PHE A 17 9.39 12.83 -5.39
CA PHE A 17 8.52 12.45 -4.28
C PHE A 17 8.66 10.96 -3.93
N THR A 18 8.64 10.09 -4.94
CA THR A 18 8.80 8.64 -4.74
C THR A 18 10.16 8.30 -4.15
N ILE A 19 11.24 8.90 -4.67
CA ILE A 19 12.60 8.70 -4.11
C ILE A 19 12.69 9.22 -2.68
N SER A 20 12.05 10.36 -2.37
CA SER A 20 12.05 10.89 -1.00
C SER A 20 11.36 9.95 -0.03
N ILE A 21 10.19 9.39 -0.40
CA ILE A 21 9.48 8.41 0.45
C ILE A 21 10.32 7.15 0.63
N ILE A 22 10.88 6.61 -0.46
CA ILE A 22 11.75 5.44 -0.38
C ILE A 22 12.97 5.74 0.50
N GLY A 23 13.59 6.91 0.34
CA GLY A 23 14.71 7.36 1.15
C GLY A 23 14.37 7.44 2.64
N ILE A 24 13.24 8.05 2.99
CA ILE A 24 12.74 8.11 4.37
C ILE A 24 12.47 6.71 4.92
N SER A 25 11.83 5.84 4.14
CA SER A 25 11.56 4.46 4.54
C SER A 25 12.85 3.67 4.78
N ILE A 26 13.85 3.83 3.92
CA ILE A 26 15.17 3.20 4.10
C ILE A 26 15.86 3.76 5.34
N LEU A 27 15.85 5.08 5.55
CA LEU A 27 16.45 5.72 6.71
C LEU A 27 15.79 5.24 8.01
N SER A 28 14.48 5.05 8.02
CA SER A 28 13.75 4.54 9.19
C SER A 28 14.15 3.12 9.57
N VAL A 29 14.49 2.29 8.60
CA VAL A 29 14.99 0.92 8.85
C VAL A 29 16.47 0.91 9.26
N ILE A 30 17.27 1.84 8.72
CA ILE A 30 18.69 1.97 9.04
C ILE A 30 18.89 2.54 10.44
N PHE A 31 18.12 3.58 10.79
CA PHE A 31 18.21 4.31 12.05
C PHE A 31 16.88 4.25 12.82
N PRO A 32 16.48 3.07 13.32
CA PRO A 32 15.20 2.92 14.01
C PRO A 32 15.12 3.78 15.28
N ALA A 33 16.24 3.95 16.00
CA ALA A 33 16.33 4.77 17.19
C ALA A 33 16.00 6.26 16.94
N MET A 34 16.29 6.78 15.75
CA MET A 34 15.95 8.16 15.38
C MET A 34 14.44 8.41 15.35
N ILE A 35 13.66 7.41 14.96
CA ILE A 35 12.20 7.50 14.95
C ILE A 35 11.64 7.31 16.35
N ILE A 36 12.11 6.29 17.07
CA ILE A 36 11.66 5.97 18.43
C ILE A 36 11.92 7.14 19.38
N ALA A 37 13.12 7.73 19.34
CA ALA A 37 13.50 8.87 20.18
C ALA A 37 12.61 10.12 19.98
N ASN A 38 12.02 10.29 18.77
CA ASN A 38 11.13 11.41 18.47
C ASN A 38 9.64 11.10 18.67
N THR A 39 9.28 9.83 18.85
CA THR A 39 7.87 9.40 18.90
C THR A 39 7.41 9.13 20.34
N TYR A 40 8.30 8.72 21.21
CA TYR A 40 7.99 8.42 22.62
C TYR A 40 8.51 9.54 23.52
N GLU A 41 7.65 10.04 24.39
CA GLU A 41 7.99 11.04 25.44
C GLU A 41 8.93 10.48 26.54
N PHE A 42 9.35 9.23 26.44
CA PHE A 42 10.31 8.63 27.34
C PHE A 42 11.72 9.05 26.96
N GLU A 43 12.47 9.62 27.90
CA GLU A 43 13.92 9.82 27.81
C GLU A 43 14.63 8.45 27.74
N LEU A 44 14.55 7.79 26.59
CA LEU A 44 15.39 6.66 26.29
C LEU A 44 16.76 7.23 25.89
N ASP A 45 17.79 6.88 26.63
CA ASP A 45 19.19 7.20 26.30
C ASP A 45 19.64 6.38 25.08
N LEU A 46 18.95 6.61 23.95
CA LEU A 46 19.17 5.92 22.68
C LEU A 46 20.03 6.81 21.78
N ASN A 47 21.10 6.26 21.26
CA ASN A 47 21.85 6.94 20.20
C ASN A 47 21.01 6.97 18.90
N PRO A 48 20.50 8.14 18.45
CA PRO A 48 19.65 8.24 17.27
C PRO A 48 20.33 7.77 15.99
N PHE A 49 21.66 7.70 15.97
CA PHE A 49 22.45 7.26 14.81
C PHE A 49 22.96 5.82 14.96
N GLU A 50 22.43 5.05 15.90
CA GLU A 50 22.73 3.64 16.00
C GLU A 50 22.18 2.89 14.78
N MET A 51 23.09 2.22 14.05
CA MET A 51 22.72 1.50 12.84
C MET A 51 22.09 0.16 13.16
N SER A 52 20.95 -0.10 12.53
CA SER A 52 20.31 -1.42 12.56
C SER A 52 21.24 -2.51 11.99
N PRO A 53 21.19 -3.75 12.53
CA PRO A 53 21.84 -4.92 11.92
C PRO A 53 21.45 -5.13 10.44
N TRP A 54 20.29 -4.63 10.03
CA TRP A 54 19.78 -4.71 8.66
C TRP A 54 20.39 -3.69 7.69
N PHE A 55 21.22 -2.76 8.19
CA PHE A 55 21.87 -1.75 7.33
C PHE A 55 22.64 -2.39 6.17
N LEU A 56 23.54 -3.31 6.48
CA LEU A 56 24.42 -3.90 5.47
C LEU A 56 23.67 -4.73 4.42
N PRO A 57 22.75 -5.65 4.78
CA PRO A 57 21.91 -6.35 3.81
C PRO A 57 21.08 -5.43 2.92
N ILE A 58 20.44 -4.40 3.48
CA ILE A 58 19.61 -3.45 2.72
C ILE A 58 20.48 -2.62 1.78
N PHE A 59 21.62 -2.11 2.24
CA PHE A 59 22.53 -1.33 1.42
C PHE A 59 23.07 -2.15 0.24
N LEU A 60 23.53 -3.38 0.50
CA LEU A 60 24.06 -4.26 -0.55
C LEU A 60 22.99 -4.66 -1.55
N SER A 61 21.81 -5.04 -1.10
CA SER A 61 20.70 -5.43 -1.99
C SER A 61 20.24 -4.26 -2.85
N THR A 62 20.01 -3.09 -2.26
CA THR A 62 19.57 -1.88 -2.96
C THR A 62 20.62 -1.42 -3.98
N THR A 63 21.90 -1.36 -3.57
CA THR A 63 23.01 -1.00 -4.46
C THR A 63 23.13 -2.00 -5.62
N SER A 64 23.00 -3.29 -5.35
CA SER A 64 23.02 -4.33 -6.39
C SER A 64 21.90 -4.13 -7.40
N VAL A 65 20.66 -3.91 -6.95
CA VAL A 65 19.51 -3.67 -7.86
C VAL A 65 19.75 -2.43 -8.71
N ILE A 66 20.26 -1.33 -8.14
CA ILE A 66 20.56 -0.09 -8.88
C ILE A 66 21.64 -0.34 -9.92
N VAL A 67 22.74 -1.00 -9.53
CA VAL A 67 23.86 -1.30 -10.43
C VAL A 67 23.42 -2.21 -11.58
N PHE A 68 22.70 -3.31 -11.28
CA PHE A 68 22.16 -4.19 -12.30
C PHE A 68 21.18 -3.47 -13.22
N GLY A 69 20.27 -2.66 -12.68
CA GLY A 69 19.34 -1.84 -13.47
C GLY A 69 20.06 -0.86 -14.39
N TYR A 70 21.09 -0.19 -13.88
CA TYR A 70 21.92 0.73 -14.68
C TYR A 70 22.68 -0.01 -15.79
N LEU A 71 23.32 -1.14 -15.49
CA LEU A 71 24.04 -1.95 -16.48
C LEU A 71 23.10 -2.50 -17.55
N TYR A 72 21.88 -2.92 -17.17
CA TYR A 72 20.84 -3.33 -18.12
C TYR A 72 20.43 -2.18 -19.03
N TYR A 73 20.14 -1.00 -18.46
CA TYR A 73 19.78 0.19 -19.23
C TYR A 73 20.89 0.60 -20.22
N ARG A 74 22.16 0.50 -19.80
CA ARG A 74 23.33 0.81 -20.63
C ARG A 74 23.72 -0.33 -21.58
N GLN A 75 22.96 -1.41 -21.61
CA GLN A 75 23.26 -2.60 -22.43
C GLN A 75 24.66 -3.19 -22.17
N LYS A 76 25.18 -3.03 -20.97
CA LYS A 76 26.51 -3.53 -20.55
C LYS A 76 26.46 -4.86 -19.80
N LEU A 77 25.27 -5.46 -19.63
CA LEU A 77 25.13 -6.80 -19.03
C LEU A 77 25.60 -7.86 -20.03
N PRO A 78 26.17 -8.98 -19.53
CA PRO A 78 26.47 -10.14 -20.36
C PRO A 78 25.24 -10.63 -21.14
N SER A 79 25.43 -11.07 -22.36
CA SER A 79 24.35 -11.48 -23.28
C SER A 79 23.42 -12.56 -22.67
N LEU A 80 23.97 -13.50 -21.90
CA LEU A 80 23.21 -14.52 -21.19
C LEU A 80 22.23 -13.94 -20.16
N LEU A 81 22.66 -12.94 -19.39
CA LEU A 81 21.79 -12.27 -18.41
C LEU A 81 20.75 -11.42 -19.10
N THR A 82 21.16 -10.65 -20.11
CA THR A 82 20.24 -9.83 -20.91
C THR A 82 19.16 -10.69 -21.57
N SER A 83 19.55 -11.83 -22.15
CA SER A 83 18.60 -12.77 -22.76
C SER A 83 17.58 -13.33 -21.75
N LYS A 84 18.04 -13.75 -20.56
CA LYS A 84 17.16 -14.24 -19.49
C LYS A 84 16.21 -13.15 -18.98
N ILE A 85 16.72 -11.94 -18.75
CA ILE A 85 15.91 -10.80 -18.33
C ILE A 85 14.86 -10.47 -19.40
N ASN A 86 15.28 -10.39 -20.67
CA ASN A 86 14.36 -10.14 -21.77
C ASN A 86 13.32 -11.26 -21.91
N PHE A 87 13.69 -12.51 -21.72
CA PHE A 87 12.75 -13.62 -21.72
C PHE A 87 11.68 -13.44 -20.63
N ILE A 88 12.10 -13.15 -19.39
CA ILE A 88 11.16 -12.89 -18.28
C ILE A 88 10.27 -11.68 -18.59
N LEU A 89 10.87 -10.60 -19.08
CA LEU A 89 10.14 -9.37 -19.43
C LEU A 89 9.20 -9.55 -20.63
N THR A 90 9.45 -10.50 -21.51
CA THR A 90 8.60 -10.76 -22.70
C THR A 90 7.64 -11.92 -22.50
N PHE A 91 7.88 -12.78 -21.51
CA PHE A 91 7.04 -13.94 -21.24
C PHE A 91 5.62 -13.53 -20.83
N GLU A 92 4.62 -14.08 -21.51
CA GLU A 92 3.21 -13.78 -21.25
C GLU A 92 2.43 -15.09 -21.04
N ILE A 93 1.52 -15.06 -20.10
CA ILE A 93 0.66 -16.20 -19.77
C ILE A 93 -0.76 -15.99 -20.30
N SER A 94 -1.45 -17.07 -20.63
CA SER A 94 -2.84 -17.00 -21.08
C SER A 94 -3.74 -16.45 -19.96
N LYS A 95 -4.87 -15.83 -20.34
CA LYS A 95 -5.83 -15.30 -19.38
C LYS A 95 -6.35 -16.39 -18.42
N LYS A 96 -6.63 -17.59 -18.94
CA LYS A 96 -7.10 -18.72 -18.12
C LYS A 96 -6.06 -19.12 -17.07
N LEU A 97 -4.80 -19.25 -17.50
CA LEU A 97 -3.70 -19.63 -16.60
C LEU A 97 -3.44 -18.57 -15.54
N ALA A 98 -3.50 -17.28 -15.90
CA ALA A 98 -3.35 -16.18 -14.94
C ALA A 98 -4.45 -16.22 -13.87
N ILE A 99 -5.70 -16.47 -14.26
CA ILE A 99 -6.82 -16.60 -13.30
C ILE A 99 -6.60 -17.81 -12.39
N ILE A 100 -6.25 -18.97 -12.94
CA ILE A 100 -6.01 -20.19 -12.13
C ILE A 100 -4.91 -19.93 -11.12
N ILE A 101 -3.75 -19.43 -11.54
CA ILE A 101 -2.62 -19.16 -10.64
C ILE A 101 -3.02 -18.11 -9.58
N GLY A 102 -3.63 -17.00 -9.99
CA GLY A 102 -4.03 -15.95 -9.07
C GLY A 102 -5.06 -16.44 -8.04
N THR A 103 -6.06 -17.21 -8.47
CA THR A 103 -7.04 -17.83 -7.56
C THR A 103 -6.37 -18.83 -6.61
N SER A 104 -5.44 -19.66 -7.12
CA SER A 104 -4.70 -20.62 -6.26
C SER A 104 -3.88 -19.91 -5.20
N ILE A 105 -3.21 -18.80 -5.53
CA ILE A 105 -2.46 -17.97 -4.58
C ILE A 105 -3.42 -17.41 -3.51
N LEU A 106 -4.58 -16.88 -3.91
CA LEU A 106 -5.56 -16.36 -2.96
C LEU A 106 -6.14 -17.45 -2.06
N VAL A 107 -6.45 -18.64 -2.59
CA VAL A 107 -6.98 -19.76 -1.80
C VAL A 107 -5.95 -20.22 -0.77
N ILE A 108 -4.68 -20.32 -1.16
CA ILE A 108 -3.60 -20.70 -0.23
C ILE A 108 -3.46 -19.63 0.84
N TYR A 109 -3.41 -18.34 0.46
CA TYR A 109 -3.32 -17.24 1.40
C TYR A 109 -4.48 -17.24 2.39
N VAL A 110 -5.72 -17.29 1.91
CA VAL A 110 -6.92 -17.34 2.76
C VAL A 110 -6.87 -18.54 3.70
N GLY A 111 -6.49 -19.73 3.19
CA GLY A 111 -6.41 -20.94 4.01
C GLY A 111 -5.38 -20.85 5.14
N LEU A 112 -4.27 -20.14 4.93
CA LEU A 112 -3.24 -19.93 5.93
C LEU A 112 -3.62 -18.86 6.96
N THR A 113 -4.36 -17.83 6.54
CA THR A 113 -4.66 -16.65 7.36
C THR A 113 -5.99 -16.76 8.13
N ILE A 114 -6.94 -17.61 7.69
CA ILE A 114 -8.23 -17.82 8.40
C ILE A 114 -8.07 -18.07 9.92
N PRO A 115 -7.12 -18.90 10.40
CA PRO A 115 -6.96 -19.12 11.85
C PRO A 115 -6.69 -17.83 12.64
N GLU A 116 -6.06 -16.84 12.03
CA GLU A 116 -5.70 -15.56 12.67
C GLU A 116 -6.93 -14.70 12.98
N LEU A 117 -8.05 -14.92 12.27
CA LEU A 117 -9.31 -14.21 12.53
C LEU A 117 -9.89 -14.55 13.91
N PHE A 118 -9.46 -15.64 14.53
CA PHE A 118 -9.95 -16.12 15.81
C PHE A 118 -8.95 -15.91 16.96
N ILE A 119 -7.79 -15.29 16.66
CA ILE A 119 -6.81 -14.93 17.70
C ILE A 119 -7.21 -13.59 18.31
N ASP A 120 -7.19 -13.51 19.65
CA ASP A 120 -7.44 -12.25 20.36
C ASP A 120 -6.28 -11.27 20.14
N GLU A 121 -6.62 -10.02 19.82
CA GLU A 121 -5.63 -8.95 19.62
C GLU A 121 -5.24 -8.23 20.92
N SER A 122 -6.01 -8.43 22.00
CA SER A 122 -5.84 -7.68 23.25
C SER A 122 -4.47 -7.88 23.90
N ASP A 123 -3.87 -9.06 23.69
CA ASP A 123 -2.54 -9.40 24.22
C ASP A 123 -1.39 -9.02 23.28
N GLN A 124 -1.69 -8.85 21.97
CA GLN A 124 -0.67 -8.56 20.96
C GLN A 124 -0.51 -7.06 20.71
N TRP A 125 -1.60 -6.31 20.79
CA TRP A 125 -1.64 -4.90 20.42
C TRP A 125 -2.19 -4.04 21.55
N PRO A 126 -1.34 -3.24 22.24
CA PRO A 126 -1.79 -2.35 23.33
C PRO A 126 -2.92 -1.41 22.92
N ASP A 127 -2.94 -0.97 21.65
CA ASP A 127 -3.95 -0.08 21.11
C ASP A 127 -5.32 -0.74 20.89
N TYR A 128 -5.41 -2.07 21.00
CA TYR A 128 -6.67 -2.79 20.80
C TYR A 128 -7.72 -2.41 21.84
N LYS A 129 -7.34 -2.28 23.11
CA LYS A 129 -8.26 -1.86 24.20
C LYS A 129 -8.80 -0.44 23.97
N VAL A 130 -7.97 0.44 23.40
CA VAL A 130 -8.39 1.80 23.02
C VAL A 130 -9.38 1.76 21.86
N LEU A 131 -9.14 0.87 20.89
CA LEU A 131 -10.07 0.66 19.78
C LEU A 131 -11.41 0.10 20.25
N GLU A 132 -11.40 -0.91 21.10
CA GLU A 132 -12.59 -1.53 21.68
C GLU A 132 -13.43 -0.51 22.46
N ALA A 133 -12.80 0.25 23.36
CA ALA A 133 -13.45 1.32 24.10
C ALA A 133 -14.02 2.42 23.18
N ALA A 134 -13.38 2.70 22.07
CA ALA A 134 -13.88 3.65 21.09
C ALA A 134 -15.08 3.11 20.29
N LEU A 135 -15.11 1.80 20.02
CA LEU A 135 -16.24 1.15 19.34
C LEU A 135 -17.47 1.06 20.25
N ASP A 136 -17.29 0.80 21.54
CA ASP A 136 -18.39 0.75 22.53
C ASP A 136 -19.16 2.08 22.63
N ILE A 137 -18.48 3.18 22.36
CA ILE A 137 -19.07 4.52 22.38
C ILE A 137 -19.61 4.94 20.98
N TRP A 138 -19.20 4.27 19.92
CA TRP A 138 -19.64 4.54 18.57
C TRP A 138 -21.04 3.96 18.31
N PRO A 139 -22.00 4.66 17.69
CA PRO A 139 -21.98 6.00 17.08
C PRO A 139 -22.73 7.06 17.91
N SER A 140 -22.56 7.14 19.23
CA SER A 140 -23.28 8.15 20.02
C SER A 140 -22.84 9.58 19.66
N THR A 141 -23.77 10.54 19.72
CA THR A 141 -23.50 11.96 19.41
C THR A 141 -22.48 12.58 20.35
N ASP A 142 -22.42 12.12 21.59
CA ASP A 142 -21.46 12.61 22.58
C ASP A 142 -20.06 12.07 22.31
N SER A 143 -19.94 10.84 21.87
CA SER A 143 -18.69 10.22 21.47
C SER A 143 -18.13 10.78 20.16
N PHE A 144 -19.00 11.22 19.26
CA PHE A 144 -18.56 11.83 18.01
C PHE A 144 -17.74 13.11 18.29
N SER A 145 -18.14 13.93 19.23
CA SER A 145 -17.40 15.14 19.60
C SER A 145 -16.08 14.85 20.31
N VAL A 146 -16.02 13.84 21.16
CA VAL A 146 -14.80 13.38 21.83
C VAL A 146 -13.88 12.68 20.83
N TYR A 147 -14.44 11.80 20.01
CA TYR A 147 -13.71 11.09 18.98
C TYR A 147 -13.09 12.04 17.94
N VAL A 148 -13.82 13.09 17.52
CA VAL A 148 -13.29 14.14 16.61
C VAL A 148 -12.14 14.90 17.23
N LYS A 149 -12.18 15.16 18.53
CA LYS A 149 -11.10 15.89 19.24
C LYS A 149 -9.86 15.02 19.46
N GLU A 150 -10.04 13.75 19.77
CA GLU A 150 -8.92 12.88 20.19
C GLU A 150 -8.36 12.02 19.08
N GLN A 151 -9.16 11.58 18.10
CA GLN A 151 -8.76 10.58 17.11
C GLN A 151 -8.71 11.07 15.65
N ASN A 152 -8.91 12.35 15.38
CA ASN A 152 -8.72 12.93 14.03
C ASN A 152 -9.13 12.06 12.83
N THR A 153 -10.37 12.20 12.36
CA THR A 153 -10.75 11.86 10.98
C THR A 153 -10.76 10.36 10.57
N ARG A 154 -10.86 9.40 11.49
CA ARG A 154 -10.91 7.96 11.14
C ARG A 154 -12.34 7.40 11.04
N TYR A 155 -13.30 8.18 10.55
CA TYR A 155 -14.73 7.80 10.53
C TYR A 155 -15.01 6.56 9.71
N VAL A 156 -14.42 6.45 8.53
CA VAL A 156 -14.65 5.31 7.63
C VAL A 156 -14.12 4.03 8.25
N ARG A 157 -12.97 4.11 8.91
CA ARG A 157 -12.39 2.99 9.65
C ARG A 157 -13.33 2.49 10.74
N MET A 158 -13.78 3.39 11.63
CA MET A 158 -14.65 3.03 12.76
C MET A 158 -15.97 2.46 12.27
N PHE A 159 -16.59 3.07 11.29
CA PHE A 159 -17.82 2.58 10.68
C PHE A 159 -17.64 1.15 10.11
N LEU A 160 -16.55 0.86 9.42
CA LEU A 160 -16.31 -0.46 8.84
C LEU A 160 -16.01 -1.51 9.92
N LEU A 161 -15.29 -1.15 10.99
CA LEU A 161 -15.03 -2.06 12.08
C LEU A 161 -16.31 -2.36 12.88
N ASP A 162 -17.15 -1.35 13.14
CA ASP A 162 -18.45 -1.49 13.73
C ASP A 162 -19.36 -2.42 12.90
N VAL A 163 -19.44 -2.19 11.59
CA VAL A 163 -20.15 -3.09 10.66
C VAL A 163 -19.58 -4.50 10.70
N SER A 164 -18.26 -4.65 10.81
CA SER A 164 -17.62 -5.98 10.93
C SER A 164 -18.06 -6.69 12.21
N GLN A 165 -18.07 -5.97 13.32
CA GLN A 165 -18.48 -6.51 14.63
C GLN A 165 -19.99 -6.81 14.68
N GLU A 166 -20.83 -5.87 14.26
CA GLU A 166 -22.29 -6.00 14.35
C GLU A 166 -22.87 -7.07 13.41
N ILE A 167 -22.38 -7.10 12.16
CA ILE A 167 -22.96 -8.02 11.15
C ILE A 167 -22.32 -9.41 11.23
N PHE A 168 -21.00 -9.47 11.37
CA PHE A 168 -20.26 -10.72 11.29
C PHE A 168 -19.80 -11.26 12.64
N GLN A 169 -20.02 -10.50 13.72
CA GLN A 169 -19.55 -10.83 15.07
C GLN A 169 -18.04 -11.12 15.13
N ASN A 170 -17.31 -10.48 14.22
CA ASN A 170 -15.86 -10.60 14.13
C ASN A 170 -15.27 -9.31 13.56
N ILE A 171 -14.63 -8.52 14.43
CA ILE A 171 -14.05 -7.23 14.08
C ILE A 171 -12.98 -7.33 12.97
N LYS A 172 -12.32 -8.48 12.82
CA LYS A 172 -11.21 -8.73 11.89
C LYS A 172 -11.67 -9.07 10.47
N LEU A 173 -12.94 -9.44 10.27
CA LEU A 173 -13.39 -9.99 8.99
C LEU A 173 -13.32 -8.96 7.86
N LEU A 174 -13.81 -7.73 8.07
CA LEU A 174 -13.72 -6.69 7.04
C LEU A 174 -12.28 -6.23 6.78
N PRO A 175 -11.38 -6.03 7.78
CA PRO A 175 -9.94 -5.86 7.55
C PRO A 175 -9.34 -6.95 6.66
N PHE A 176 -9.64 -8.21 6.94
CA PHE A 176 -9.18 -9.33 6.13
C PHE A 176 -9.69 -9.29 4.69
N LEU A 177 -10.99 -9.01 4.48
CA LEU A 177 -11.56 -8.84 3.15
C LEU A 177 -10.95 -7.65 2.41
N ALA A 178 -10.58 -6.57 3.11
CA ALA A 178 -9.86 -5.45 2.55
C ALA A 178 -8.46 -5.85 2.10
N SER A 179 -7.77 -6.70 2.86
CA SER A 179 -6.44 -7.23 2.51
C SER A 179 -6.51 -8.15 1.27
N ILE A 180 -7.46 -9.08 1.21
CA ILE A 180 -7.71 -9.90 0.01
C ILE A 180 -7.97 -9.01 -1.22
N SER A 181 -8.84 -8.03 -1.05
CA SER A 181 -9.17 -7.08 -2.13
C SER A 181 -7.95 -6.28 -2.57
N SER A 182 -7.09 -5.86 -1.63
CA SER A 182 -5.84 -5.14 -1.92
C SER A 182 -4.87 -5.98 -2.74
N ILE A 183 -4.76 -7.28 -2.48
CA ILE A 183 -3.96 -8.22 -3.28
C ILE A 183 -4.50 -8.27 -4.72
N ILE A 184 -5.82 -8.38 -4.87
CA ILE A 184 -6.47 -8.42 -6.19
C ILE A 184 -6.25 -7.12 -6.95
N PHE A 185 -6.48 -5.95 -6.32
CA PHE A 185 -6.30 -4.66 -6.98
C PHE A 185 -4.82 -4.40 -7.33
N THR A 186 -3.89 -4.83 -6.51
CA THR A 186 -2.45 -4.78 -6.82
C THR A 186 -2.14 -5.56 -8.10
N ALA A 187 -2.66 -6.78 -8.24
CA ALA A 187 -2.50 -7.57 -9.45
C ALA A 187 -3.14 -6.89 -10.68
N LEU A 188 -4.35 -6.36 -10.53
CA LEU A 188 -5.08 -5.71 -11.62
C LEU A 188 -4.37 -4.44 -12.10
N ILE A 189 -3.93 -3.58 -11.17
CA ILE A 189 -3.21 -2.34 -11.49
C ILE A 189 -1.89 -2.67 -12.19
N THR A 190 -1.11 -3.60 -11.62
CA THR A 190 0.19 -3.99 -12.19
C THR A 190 0.04 -4.62 -13.57
N THR A 191 -0.98 -5.47 -13.76
CA THR A 191 -1.30 -6.03 -15.08
C THR A 191 -1.60 -4.95 -16.11
N GLN A 192 -2.36 -3.91 -15.72
CA GLN A 192 -2.68 -2.80 -16.62
C GLN A 192 -1.48 -1.94 -16.96
N LEU A 193 -0.68 -1.59 -15.95
CA LEU A 193 0.50 -0.75 -16.13
C LEU A 193 1.58 -1.43 -16.96
N ALA A 194 1.87 -2.69 -16.66
CA ALA A 194 2.86 -3.48 -17.39
C ALA A 194 2.32 -4.00 -18.72
N LYS A 195 1.00 -3.95 -18.95
CA LYS A 195 0.29 -4.59 -20.06
C LYS A 195 0.56 -6.10 -20.14
N ARG A 196 0.81 -6.75 -18.99
CA ARG A 196 1.21 -8.17 -18.87
C ARG A 196 0.58 -8.81 -17.63
N ARG A 197 -0.02 -9.98 -17.80
CA ARG A 197 -0.68 -10.72 -16.72
C ARG A 197 0.31 -11.34 -15.75
N LEU A 198 1.46 -11.79 -16.26
CA LEU A 198 2.52 -12.32 -15.41
C LEU A 198 3.01 -11.28 -14.39
N ALA A 199 3.12 -10.01 -14.79
CA ALA A 199 3.51 -8.94 -13.87
C ALA A 199 2.52 -8.78 -12.70
N GLY A 200 1.21 -8.94 -12.96
CA GLY A 200 0.20 -8.94 -11.91
C GLY A 200 0.37 -10.09 -10.92
N ILE A 201 0.64 -11.31 -11.41
CA ILE A 201 0.90 -12.47 -10.55
C ILE A 201 2.16 -12.27 -9.70
N ILE A 202 3.23 -11.77 -10.31
CA ILE A 202 4.47 -11.46 -9.58
C ILE A 202 4.21 -10.41 -8.49
N ALA A 203 3.42 -9.37 -8.78
CA ALA A 203 3.08 -8.35 -7.80
C ALA A 203 2.28 -8.91 -6.61
N MET A 204 1.36 -9.86 -6.83
CA MET A 204 0.67 -10.57 -5.75
C MET A 204 1.67 -11.32 -4.85
N ILE A 205 2.60 -12.06 -5.46
CA ILE A 205 3.59 -12.83 -4.71
C ILE A 205 4.50 -11.89 -3.90
N ILE A 206 4.96 -10.80 -4.49
CA ILE A 206 5.81 -9.81 -3.79
C ILE A 206 5.06 -9.20 -2.61
N LEU A 207 3.78 -8.84 -2.80
CA LEU A 207 2.97 -8.29 -1.71
C LEU A 207 2.82 -9.28 -0.56
N LEU A 208 2.53 -10.55 -0.87
CA LEU A 208 2.40 -11.62 0.12
C LEU A 208 3.71 -12.03 0.80
N GLN A 209 4.85 -11.66 0.24
CA GLN A 209 6.17 -11.82 0.88
C GLN A 209 6.54 -10.64 1.78
N SER A 210 5.73 -9.58 1.80
CA SER A 210 5.94 -8.44 2.69
C SER A 210 5.49 -8.79 4.09
N VAL A 211 6.43 -8.93 5.02
CA VAL A 211 6.15 -9.16 6.45
C VAL A 211 5.19 -8.09 6.97
N THR A 212 5.42 -6.82 6.66
CA THR A 212 4.51 -5.74 7.08
C THR A 212 3.08 -5.94 6.57
N PHE A 213 2.90 -6.49 5.37
CA PHE A 213 1.56 -6.75 4.86
C PHE A 213 0.89 -7.91 5.59
N THR A 214 1.62 -9.01 5.78
CA THR A 214 1.09 -10.23 6.42
C THR A 214 0.90 -10.08 7.93
N ASP A 215 1.70 -9.25 8.60
CA ASP A 215 1.52 -8.98 10.04
C ASP A 215 0.27 -8.13 10.34
N PHE A 216 -0.23 -7.37 9.35
CA PHE A 216 -1.36 -6.46 9.52
C PHE A 216 -2.58 -6.79 8.66
N ASP A 217 -2.59 -7.92 7.97
CA ASP A 217 -3.65 -8.25 7.00
C ASP A 217 -4.99 -8.66 7.64
N THR A 218 -4.95 -9.16 8.87
CA THR A 218 -6.14 -9.51 9.67
C THR A 218 -6.36 -8.60 10.86
N VAL A 219 -5.43 -7.68 11.14
CA VAL A 219 -5.43 -6.88 12.38
C VAL A 219 -6.44 -5.74 12.29
N ALA A 220 -7.33 -5.63 13.30
CA ALA A 220 -8.31 -4.55 13.35
C ALA A 220 -7.69 -3.19 13.73
N VAL A 221 -6.61 -3.20 14.53
CA VAL A 221 -5.93 -1.96 14.97
C VAL A 221 -5.20 -1.27 13.84
N TYR A 222 -4.66 -2.02 12.89
CA TYR A 222 -3.84 -1.51 11.79
C TYR A 222 -4.37 -1.93 10.41
N GLU A 223 -5.67 -1.94 10.28
CA GLU A 223 -6.42 -2.39 9.10
C GLU A 223 -5.99 -1.76 7.77
N ASN A 224 -6.22 -2.51 6.68
CA ASN A 224 -5.83 -2.13 5.32
C ASN A 224 -6.92 -1.39 4.52
N PHE A 225 -7.97 -0.83 5.14
CA PHE A 225 -9.04 -0.12 4.44
C PHE A 225 -8.51 1.06 3.60
N TRP A 226 -7.59 1.84 4.16
CA TRP A 226 -7.00 2.97 3.47
C TRP A 226 -6.21 2.55 2.24
N VAL A 227 -5.51 1.40 2.30
CA VAL A 227 -4.77 0.82 1.17
C VAL A 227 -5.75 0.41 0.08
N LEU A 228 -6.81 -0.31 0.44
CA LEU A 228 -7.83 -0.77 -0.48
C LEU A 228 -8.48 0.40 -1.23
N PHE A 229 -9.01 1.38 -0.51
CA PHE A 229 -9.66 2.53 -1.14
C PHE A 229 -8.69 3.32 -2.03
N TYR A 230 -7.45 3.46 -1.61
CA TYR A 230 -6.42 4.11 -2.42
C TYR A 230 -6.14 3.33 -3.71
N LEU A 231 -5.99 2.01 -3.64
CA LEU A 231 -5.81 1.16 -4.83
C LEU A 231 -7.03 1.20 -5.76
N ILE A 232 -8.26 1.20 -5.21
CA ILE A 232 -9.48 1.36 -6.01
C ILE A 232 -9.49 2.72 -6.72
N SER A 233 -9.05 3.79 -6.04
CA SER A 233 -8.91 5.12 -6.64
C SER A 233 -7.97 5.09 -7.85
N LEU A 234 -6.76 4.54 -7.70
CA LEU A 234 -5.78 4.41 -8.79
C LEU A 234 -6.29 3.52 -9.93
N TYR A 235 -6.93 2.41 -9.60
CA TYR A 235 -7.53 1.52 -10.60
C TYR A 235 -8.62 2.22 -11.39
N SER A 236 -9.45 3.02 -10.72
CA SER A 236 -10.53 3.79 -11.33
C SER A 236 -10.01 4.82 -12.32
N ILE A 237 -8.90 5.51 -12.02
CA ILE A 237 -8.23 6.41 -12.97
C ILE A 237 -7.79 5.62 -14.22
N ASN A 238 -7.15 4.48 -14.05
CA ASN A 238 -6.71 3.65 -15.16
C ASN A 238 -7.87 3.12 -16.01
N LYS A 239 -9.06 2.90 -15.40
CA LYS A 239 -10.28 2.48 -16.09
C LYS A 239 -11.12 3.64 -16.62
N ARG A 240 -10.69 4.87 -16.37
CA ARG A 240 -11.44 6.09 -16.74
C ARG A 240 -12.80 6.22 -16.01
N TRP A 241 -12.90 5.65 -14.81
CA TRP A 241 -14.06 5.79 -13.93
C TRP A 241 -13.89 7.05 -13.06
N TRP A 242 -14.01 8.20 -13.69
CA TRP A 242 -13.64 9.51 -13.11
C TRP A 242 -14.39 9.83 -11.81
N HIS A 243 -15.66 9.43 -11.70
CA HIS A 243 -16.45 9.67 -10.48
C HIS A 243 -16.05 8.74 -9.32
N SER A 244 -15.62 7.54 -9.62
CA SER A 244 -15.24 6.56 -8.59
C SER A 244 -13.89 6.91 -7.93
N SER A 245 -12.97 7.48 -8.69
CA SER A 245 -11.62 7.77 -8.18
C SER A 245 -11.61 8.76 -7.01
N PRO A 246 -12.21 9.97 -7.11
CA PRO A 246 -12.20 10.92 -6.01
C PRO A 246 -12.96 10.41 -4.78
N ILE A 247 -14.07 9.68 -4.97
CA ILE A 247 -14.83 9.10 -3.86
C ILE A 247 -13.94 8.14 -3.07
N ASN A 248 -13.29 7.19 -3.75
CA ASN A 248 -12.42 6.23 -3.08
C ASN A 248 -11.17 6.89 -2.47
N PHE A 249 -10.63 7.93 -3.09
CA PHE A 249 -9.53 8.69 -2.51
C PHE A 249 -9.94 9.39 -1.21
N ILE A 250 -11.13 10.01 -1.18
CA ILE A 250 -11.69 10.64 0.02
C ILE A 250 -11.94 9.59 1.12
N LEU A 251 -12.52 8.43 0.78
CA LEU A 251 -12.72 7.32 1.73
C LEU A 251 -11.37 6.85 2.31
N SER A 252 -10.32 6.80 1.50
CA SER A 252 -8.98 6.45 1.94
C SER A 252 -8.43 7.48 2.95
N ILE A 253 -8.62 8.80 2.72
CA ILE A 253 -8.22 9.86 3.66
C ILE A 253 -9.00 9.75 4.97
N PHE A 254 -10.32 9.50 4.91
CA PHE A 254 -11.15 9.31 6.10
C PHE A 254 -10.91 7.98 6.83
N SER A 255 -10.20 7.05 6.22
CA SER A 255 -9.65 5.89 6.92
C SER A 255 -8.31 6.23 7.58
N LYS A 256 -7.43 6.99 6.90
CA LYS A 256 -6.12 7.39 7.43
C LYS A 256 -5.64 8.70 6.80
N ALA A 257 -5.65 9.78 7.58
CA ALA A 257 -5.45 11.15 7.10
C ALA A 257 -4.14 11.38 6.32
N PHE A 258 -3.04 10.69 6.66
CA PHE A 258 -1.75 10.88 5.98
C PHE A 258 -1.80 10.51 4.48
N ILE A 259 -2.82 9.76 4.04
CA ILE A 259 -3.01 9.41 2.62
C ILE A 259 -3.23 10.65 1.75
N ALA A 260 -3.65 11.76 2.33
CA ALA A 260 -3.73 13.03 1.61
C ALA A 260 -2.40 13.40 0.92
N THR A 261 -1.27 13.01 1.48
CA THR A 261 0.06 13.25 0.89
C THR A 261 0.27 12.49 -0.43
N TYR A 262 -0.45 11.38 -0.63
CA TYR A 262 -0.40 10.59 -1.86
C TYR A 262 -1.25 11.16 -3.01
N PHE A 263 -1.90 12.29 -2.81
CA PHE A 263 -2.61 13.03 -3.86
C PHE A 263 -1.76 13.23 -5.12
N TRP A 264 -0.47 13.47 -4.96
CA TRP A 264 0.48 13.63 -6.07
C TRP A 264 0.57 12.40 -6.98
N MET A 265 0.42 11.21 -6.43
CA MET A 265 0.41 9.98 -7.22
C MET A 265 -0.89 9.89 -8.06
N ASN A 266 -2.05 10.21 -7.48
CA ASN A 266 -3.30 10.27 -8.22
C ASN A 266 -3.23 11.31 -9.34
N PHE A 267 -2.69 12.48 -9.03
CA PHE A 267 -2.47 13.54 -10.03
C PHE A 267 -1.58 13.08 -11.18
N PHE A 268 -0.51 12.34 -10.90
CA PHE A 268 0.35 11.75 -11.92
C PHE A 268 -0.40 10.74 -12.80
N TYR A 269 -1.21 9.86 -12.20
CA TYR A 269 -2.02 8.89 -12.95
C TYR A 269 -3.04 9.60 -13.85
N ILE A 270 -3.74 10.61 -13.34
CA ILE A 270 -4.67 11.42 -14.12
C ILE A 270 -3.95 12.10 -15.29
N TYR A 271 -2.79 12.65 -15.02
CA TYR A 271 -2.01 13.37 -16.03
C TYR A 271 -1.50 12.43 -17.14
N ARG A 272 -1.06 11.21 -16.79
CA ARG A 272 -0.66 10.19 -17.75
C ARG A 272 -1.80 9.52 -18.49
N ALA A 273 -3.01 9.60 -17.97
CA ALA A 273 -4.16 9.06 -18.66
C ALA A 273 -4.31 9.75 -20.03
N GLU A 274 -4.45 8.97 -21.10
CA GLU A 274 -4.69 9.45 -22.47
C GLU A 274 -6.10 10.00 -22.61
N VAL A 275 -6.37 11.16 -22.03
CA VAL A 275 -7.67 11.82 -21.98
C VAL A 275 -7.49 13.29 -22.30
N SER A 276 -8.53 13.92 -22.86
CA SER A 276 -8.50 15.35 -23.18
C SER A 276 -8.22 16.20 -21.94
N THR A 277 -7.48 17.29 -22.10
CA THR A 277 -7.13 18.21 -21.01
C THR A 277 -8.36 18.73 -20.26
N ARG A 278 -9.49 18.88 -20.96
CA ARG A 278 -10.75 19.33 -20.35
C ARG A 278 -11.28 18.34 -19.29
N ILE A 279 -11.15 17.03 -19.55
CA ILE A 279 -11.57 15.98 -18.59
C ILE A 279 -10.57 15.84 -17.44
N LYS A 280 -9.27 16.15 -17.67
CA LYS A 280 -8.26 16.12 -16.62
C LYS A 280 -8.43 17.24 -15.58
N LEU A 281 -9.08 18.34 -15.97
CA LEU A 281 -9.28 19.54 -15.14
C LEU A 281 -10.67 19.60 -14.51
N SER A 282 -11.61 18.77 -14.93
CA SER A 282 -12.93 18.61 -14.31
C SER A 282 -12.90 17.62 -13.15
#